data_8e20017cb5a3ae3e3f4b80d789e94bfe
#
_entry.id   8e20017cb5a3ae3e3f4b80d789e94bfe
#
_cell.length_a   1.000
_cell.length_b   1.000
_cell.length_c   1.000
_cell.angle_alpha   90.00
_cell.angle_beta   90.00
_cell.angle_gamma   90.00
#
_symmetry.space_group_name_H-M   'P 1'
#
loop_
_entity.id
_entity.type
_entity.pdbx_description
1 polymer ?
#
loop_
_entity_poly.entity_id
_entity_poly.type
_entity_poly.pdbx_seq_one_letter_code
_entity_poly.pdbx_strand_id
1 'polypeptide(L)'
;MAVLFLILFLSAAALWFFTSEYATVFGVYRPTCAMGEKGFRWVVVIGLLATLFLSASGPVATSIYDHVGYKSIDPRSSMVVIMTAFIALLTLKLFSVKGSFVYAFLGSLAAYWIMRGGSPVIDWGFLVSFVAAPLMAFVLAAVLRLILRHVFKSVHIHMITLSYYMRLAVVLSIFLTVLAVGLNWGGFLCGIGAMVHESRVVMLTSLAVVGAISLIMLNINRDLNADGSGIFADFSIYAVVSVGLSVAMTLLFFSFDRTAALVYMAPVPLSVSALVMAAVAGAELSQRSRMVDNCVYVKELIAMTVTPLAAFVLSYALLSIIGDGAEDAMVGFVVMAAALLVLLALAFTAYARRQRVSREAMDRVVYAQRQQIYEHSRALSDMELKVVLSENQALHNAVEMKRQEVMNVALSIVEQREFLESLSETVKKLEKAEDDKERDRLIAELSTSIKQRLSYEGDVDSQYFYAQAESLHEDFNAKLSENFPNLTQQEKRLATLLRLGFSSKYIATLMNITSKSVEISRYRLRQKLGLEKGDNLVNFIKSI
;
A
#
# COMPACT_ATOMS: atom_id res chain seq x y z
N MET A 1 -39.88 10.67 32.78
CA MET A 1 -39.67 11.52 31.60
C MET A 1 -38.20 11.97 31.47
N ALA A 2 -37.62 12.69 32.47
CA ALA A 2 -36.26 13.18 32.42
C ALA A 2 -35.21 12.08 32.15
N VAL A 3 -35.32 10.92 32.81
CA VAL A 3 -34.38 9.78 32.63
C VAL A 3 -34.50 9.18 31.23
N LEU A 4 -35.69 9.01 30.67
CA LEU A 4 -35.89 8.50 29.32
C LEU A 4 -35.27 9.45 28.28
N PHE A 5 -35.43 10.75 28.50
CA PHE A 5 -34.89 11.79 27.64
C PHE A 5 -33.37 11.83 27.70
N LEU A 6 -32.80 11.66 28.89
CA LEU A 6 -31.38 11.54 29.08
C LEU A 6 -30.80 10.33 28.33
N ILE A 7 -31.46 9.17 28.42
CA ILE A 7 -31.04 7.96 27.71
C ILE A 7 -31.08 8.16 26.19
N LEU A 8 -32.16 8.74 25.65
CA LEU A 8 -32.27 9.04 24.23
C LEU A 8 -31.18 10.03 23.77
N PHE A 9 -30.94 11.07 24.56
CA PHE A 9 -29.89 12.04 24.28
C PHE A 9 -28.51 11.43 24.29
N LEU A 10 -28.17 10.68 25.31
CA LEU A 10 -26.87 10.02 25.42
C LEU A 10 -26.65 9.03 24.28
N SER A 11 -27.72 8.32 23.87
CA SER A 11 -27.67 7.43 22.72
C SER A 11 -27.41 8.19 21.42
N ALA A 12 -28.06 9.31 21.21
CA ALA A 12 -27.89 10.15 20.05
C ALA A 12 -26.50 10.84 20.02
N ALA A 13 -26.01 11.33 21.18
CA ALA A 13 -24.70 11.92 21.31
C ALA A 13 -23.58 10.89 21.07
N ALA A 14 -23.75 9.67 21.59
CA ALA A 14 -22.82 8.57 21.32
C ALA A 14 -22.78 8.20 19.84
N LEU A 15 -23.94 8.11 19.21
CA LEU A 15 -24.05 7.82 17.78
C LEU A 15 -23.36 8.89 16.93
N TRP A 16 -23.55 10.15 17.29
CA TRP A 16 -22.86 11.28 16.63
C TRP A 16 -21.35 11.23 16.84
N PHE A 17 -20.90 11.03 18.05
CA PHE A 17 -19.50 10.92 18.41
C PHE A 17 -18.78 9.86 17.58
N PHE A 18 -19.40 8.68 17.45
CA PHE A 18 -18.84 7.59 16.65
C PHE A 18 -18.79 7.87 15.16
N THR A 19 -19.82 8.51 14.62
CA THR A 19 -19.89 8.77 13.17
C THR A 19 -19.09 9.99 12.72
N SER A 20 -18.72 10.89 13.62
CA SER A 20 -18.04 12.15 13.30
C SER A 20 -16.62 12.19 13.86
N GLU A 21 -16.47 12.17 15.17
CA GLU A 21 -15.18 12.42 15.82
C GLU A 21 -14.26 11.18 15.78
N TYR A 22 -14.80 10.01 16.09
CA TYR A 22 -14.03 8.76 16.01
C TYR A 22 -13.67 8.40 14.58
N ALA A 23 -14.56 8.63 13.61
CA ALA A 23 -14.25 8.38 12.20
C ALA A 23 -13.04 9.21 11.73
N THR A 24 -12.86 10.42 12.24
CA THR A 24 -11.70 11.25 11.93
C THR A 24 -10.40 10.64 12.50
N VAL A 25 -10.43 10.16 13.74
CA VAL A 25 -9.29 9.46 14.36
C VAL A 25 -8.93 8.20 13.56
N PHE A 26 -9.93 7.41 13.20
CA PHE A 26 -9.74 6.22 12.37
C PHE A 26 -9.12 6.53 11.02
N GLY A 27 -9.58 7.60 10.37
CA GLY A 27 -9.07 8.03 9.07
C GLY A 27 -7.56 8.28 9.09
N VAL A 28 -7.04 8.86 10.18
CA VAL A 28 -5.60 9.14 10.33
C VAL A 28 -4.76 7.85 10.41
N TYR A 29 -5.24 6.82 11.10
CA TYR A 29 -4.45 5.62 11.36
C TYR A 29 -4.58 4.53 10.28
N ARG A 30 -5.66 4.54 9.51
CA ARG A 30 -5.96 3.51 8.51
C ARG A 30 -4.86 3.30 7.44
N PRO A 31 -4.24 4.35 6.88
CA PRO A 31 -3.23 4.17 5.82
C PRO A 31 -2.01 3.38 6.27
N THR A 32 -1.72 3.33 7.57
CA THR A 32 -0.52 2.67 8.08
C THR A 32 -0.55 1.16 7.98
N CYS A 33 -1.75 0.54 7.84
CA CYS A 33 -1.94 -0.91 7.88
C CYS A 33 -1.18 -1.60 9.04
N ALA A 34 -0.84 -0.83 10.09
CA ALA A 34 -0.03 -1.31 11.21
C ALA A 34 -0.75 -2.39 12.02
N MET A 35 -2.07 -2.37 11.97
CA MET A 35 -2.94 -3.30 12.68
C MET A 35 -4.14 -3.68 11.79
N GLY A 36 -4.51 -4.96 11.83
CA GLY A 36 -5.73 -5.42 11.17
C GLY A 36 -6.99 -4.85 11.84
N GLU A 37 -8.12 -4.81 11.12
CA GLU A 37 -9.38 -4.27 11.64
C GLU A 37 -9.81 -4.87 12.99
N LYS A 38 -9.59 -6.17 13.20
CA LYS A 38 -9.89 -6.84 14.49
C LYS A 38 -9.03 -6.29 15.64
N GLY A 39 -7.73 -6.14 15.39
CA GLY A 39 -6.79 -5.60 16.40
C GLY A 39 -7.13 -4.16 16.76
N PHE A 40 -7.45 -3.34 15.76
CA PHE A 40 -7.86 -1.96 15.99
C PHE A 40 -9.11 -1.87 16.90
N ARG A 41 -10.14 -2.68 16.64
CA ARG A 41 -11.35 -2.72 17.49
C ARG A 41 -11.01 -3.06 18.94
N TRP A 42 -10.11 -4.03 19.18
CA TRP A 42 -9.69 -4.37 20.54
C TRP A 42 -8.98 -3.22 21.25
N VAL A 43 -8.13 -2.48 20.55
CA VAL A 43 -7.45 -1.29 21.14
C VAL A 43 -8.48 -0.23 21.53
N VAL A 44 -9.49 0.02 20.69
CA VAL A 44 -10.58 0.96 21.00
C VAL A 44 -11.40 0.47 22.20
N VAL A 45 -11.75 -0.82 22.25
CA VAL A 45 -12.47 -1.40 23.41
C VAL A 45 -11.69 -1.23 24.69
N ILE A 46 -10.41 -1.57 24.68
CA ILE A 46 -9.53 -1.42 25.86
C ILE A 46 -9.40 0.07 26.26
N GLY A 47 -9.22 0.96 25.28
CA GLY A 47 -9.15 2.39 25.52
C GLY A 47 -10.44 2.95 26.14
N LEU A 48 -11.61 2.54 25.67
CA LEU A 48 -12.91 2.91 26.23
C LEU A 48 -13.10 2.37 27.65
N LEU A 49 -12.73 1.13 27.92
CA LEU A 49 -12.78 0.54 29.27
C LEU A 49 -11.85 1.26 30.23
N ALA A 50 -10.63 1.61 29.79
CA ALA A 50 -9.69 2.39 30.59
C ALA A 50 -10.25 3.79 30.88
N THR A 51 -10.94 4.42 29.91
CA THR A 51 -11.62 5.71 30.09
C THR A 51 -12.73 5.62 31.14
N LEU A 52 -13.57 4.58 31.06
CA LEU A 52 -14.63 4.33 32.05
C LEU A 52 -14.05 4.19 33.45
N PHE A 53 -13.00 3.41 33.59
CA PHE A 53 -12.32 3.20 34.87
C PHE A 53 -11.72 4.51 35.44
N LEU A 54 -11.00 5.27 34.62
CA LEU A 54 -10.41 6.54 35.03
C LEU A 54 -11.45 7.60 35.35
N SER A 55 -12.56 7.65 34.59
CA SER A 55 -13.66 8.60 34.86
C SER A 55 -14.42 8.23 36.15
N ALA A 56 -14.53 6.94 36.47
CA ALA A 56 -15.15 6.48 37.70
C ALA A 56 -14.31 6.81 38.96
N SER A 57 -12.99 6.87 38.82
CA SER A 57 -12.05 7.05 39.95
C SER A 57 -11.65 8.49 40.24
N GLY A 58 -12.05 9.48 39.41
CA GLY A 58 -11.46 10.81 39.54
C GLY A 58 -12.32 12.02 39.13
N PRO A 59 -11.81 13.23 39.40
CA PRO A 59 -12.48 14.51 39.19
C PRO A 59 -12.57 14.97 37.72
N VAL A 60 -12.13 14.16 36.77
CA VAL A 60 -12.08 14.53 35.31
C VAL A 60 -13.44 14.92 34.76
N ALA A 61 -14.50 14.27 35.25
CA ALA A 61 -15.85 14.51 34.78
C ALA A 61 -16.46 15.85 35.23
N THR A 62 -15.99 16.37 36.36
CA THR A 62 -16.55 17.58 36.98
C THR A 62 -15.82 18.86 36.56
N SER A 63 -14.54 18.77 36.21
CA SER A 63 -13.71 19.94 35.92
C SER A 63 -14.16 20.70 34.66
N ILE A 64 -14.48 19.98 33.56
CA ILE A 64 -15.01 20.62 32.35
C ILE A 64 -16.41 21.22 32.54
N TYR A 65 -17.22 20.58 33.38
CA TYR A 65 -18.56 20.99 33.68
C TYR A 65 -18.61 22.29 34.52
N ASP A 66 -17.76 22.44 35.51
CA ASP A 66 -17.74 23.59 36.41
C ASP A 66 -17.38 24.90 35.67
N HIS A 67 -16.59 24.85 34.62
CA HIS A 67 -16.18 26.03 33.85
C HIS A 67 -17.17 26.47 32.76
N VAL A 68 -18.18 25.67 32.40
CA VAL A 68 -19.16 26.03 31.38
C VAL A 68 -20.36 26.77 31.91
N GLY A 69 -20.39 27.10 33.25
CA GLY A 69 -21.44 27.88 33.87
C GLY A 69 -22.78 27.19 34.04
N TYR A 70 -22.81 25.88 34.02
CA TYR A 70 -24.03 25.06 33.99
C TYR A 70 -24.79 24.98 35.30
N LYS A 71 -24.16 25.21 36.41
CA LYS A 71 -24.77 25.08 37.74
C LYS A 71 -25.99 25.98 37.96
N SER A 72 -26.19 27.00 37.10
CA SER A 72 -27.26 27.96 37.19
C SER A 72 -28.39 27.74 36.15
N ILE A 73 -28.30 26.66 35.35
CA ILE A 73 -29.32 26.40 34.32
C ILE A 73 -30.39 25.46 34.87
N ASP A 74 -31.65 25.85 34.68
CA ASP A 74 -32.80 25.01 35.01
C ASP A 74 -32.75 23.70 34.20
N PRO A 75 -33.05 22.53 34.79
CA PRO A 75 -33.02 21.24 34.10
C PRO A 75 -33.84 21.17 32.81
N ARG A 76 -34.92 21.92 32.72
CA ARG A 76 -35.78 21.99 31.51
C ARG A 76 -35.06 22.72 30.39
N SER A 77 -34.51 23.88 30.69
CA SER A 77 -33.78 24.68 29.71
C SER A 77 -32.51 23.97 29.22
N SER A 78 -31.83 23.25 30.12
CA SER A 78 -30.65 22.45 29.73
C SER A 78 -30.98 21.37 28.70
N MET A 79 -32.14 20.70 28.83
CA MET A 79 -32.61 19.74 27.84
C MET A 79 -32.89 20.40 26.48
N VAL A 80 -33.48 21.61 26.47
CA VAL A 80 -33.74 22.36 25.23
C VAL A 80 -32.43 22.71 24.54
N VAL A 81 -31.46 23.23 25.26
CA VAL A 81 -30.12 23.58 24.75
C VAL A 81 -29.44 22.38 24.09
N ILE A 82 -29.51 21.24 24.73
CA ILE A 82 -28.89 20.01 24.24
C ILE A 82 -29.57 19.51 22.96
N MET A 83 -30.93 19.50 22.96
CA MET A 83 -31.71 19.05 21.81
C MET A 83 -31.54 19.96 20.60
N THR A 84 -31.50 21.25 20.80
CA THR A 84 -31.29 22.22 19.72
C THR A 84 -29.90 22.10 19.13
N ALA A 85 -28.87 21.85 19.92
CA ALA A 85 -27.55 21.56 19.44
C ALA A 85 -27.55 20.31 18.52
N PHE A 86 -28.29 19.28 18.93
CA PHE A 86 -28.38 18.04 18.15
C PHE A 86 -29.16 18.24 16.84
N ILE A 87 -30.27 18.96 16.88
CA ILE A 87 -31.09 19.31 15.71
C ILE A 87 -30.25 20.14 14.72
N ALA A 88 -29.48 21.12 15.21
CA ALA A 88 -28.59 21.92 14.39
C ALA A 88 -27.53 21.04 13.66
N LEU A 89 -26.95 20.09 14.36
CA LEU A 89 -26.00 19.17 13.75
C LEU A 89 -26.62 18.27 12.68
N LEU A 90 -27.83 17.77 12.92
CA LEU A 90 -28.57 16.98 11.92
C LEU A 90 -28.90 17.81 10.68
N THR A 91 -29.31 19.05 10.85
CA THR A 91 -29.56 19.96 9.72
C THR A 91 -28.28 20.23 8.94
N LEU A 92 -27.18 20.53 9.59
CA LEU A 92 -25.88 20.76 8.94
C LEU A 92 -25.37 19.52 8.20
N LYS A 93 -25.62 18.32 8.75
CA LYS A 93 -25.29 17.06 8.07
C LYS A 93 -26.07 16.87 6.76
N LEU A 94 -27.32 17.33 6.67
CA LEU A 94 -28.08 17.32 5.41
C LEU A 94 -27.39 18.19 4.34
N PHE A 95 -26.79 19.30 4.74
CA PHE A 95 -25.98 20.16 3.85
C PHE A 95 -24.54 19.72 3.66
N SER A 96 -24.18 18.52 4.13
CA SER A 96 -22.83 17.96 4.02
C SER A 96 -21.74 18.72 4.81
N VAL A 97 -22.13 19.53 5.78
CA VAL A 97 -21.22 20.21 6.70
C VAL A 97 -20.95 19.29 7.89
N LYS A 98 -19.68 19.01 8.16
CA LYS A 98 -19.25 18.20 9.31
C LYS A 98 -19.14 19.09 10.55
N GLY A 99 -20.25 19.32 11.25
CA GLY A 99 -20.25 20.09 12.49
C GLY A 99 -19.78 19.25 13.69
N SER A 100 -19.08 19.88 14.64
CA SER A 100 -18.77 19.28 15.94
C SER A 100 -19.86 19.57 16.96
N PHE A 101 -20.21 18.56 17.78
CA PHE A 101 -21.20 18.68 18.83
C PHE A 101 -20.83 19.76 19.86
N VAL A 102 -19.55 19.88 20.18
CA VAL A 102 -19.05 20.88 21.13
C VAL A 102 -19.40 22.30 20.68
N TYR A 103 -19.16 22.62 19.42
CA TYR A 103 -19.45 23.96 18.88
C TYR A 103 -20.97 24.23 18.79
N ALA A 104 -21.76 23.23 18.40
CA ALA A 104 -23.21 23.35 18.38
C ALA A 104 -23.77 23.61 19.76
N PHE A 105 -23.28 22.88 20.74
CA PHE A 105 -23.68 23.01 22.12
C PHE A 105 -23.34 24.39 22.70
N LEU A 106 -22.12 24.90 22.47
CA LEU A 106 -21.72 26.24 22.89
C LEU A 106 -22.62 27.33 22.23
N GLY A 107 -22.93 27.15 20.95
CA GLY A 107 -23.88 28.07 20.27
C GLY A 107 -25.26 28.06 20.89
N SER A 108 -25.80 26.89 21.19
CA SER A 108 -27.13 26.76 21.84
C SER A 108 -27.13 27.34 23.27
N LEU A 109 -26.02 27.14 23.99
CA LEU A 109 -25.84 27.69 25.33
C LEU A 109 -25.75 29.21 25.33
N ALA A 110 -25.04 29.80 24.39
CA ALA A 110 -24.95 31.24 24.22
C ALA A 110 -26.35 31.88 23.97
N ALA A 111 -27.17 31.22 23.17
CA ALA A 111 -28.57 31.64 22.95
C ALA A 111 -29.40 31.67 24.22
N TYR A 112 -29.28 30.64 25.07
CA TYR A 112 -29.94 30.58 26.36
C TYR A 112 -29.55 31.76 27.29
N TRP A 113 -28.25 32.05 27.42
CA TRP A 113 -27.77 33.13 28.25
C TRP A 113 -28.24 34.50 27.78
N ILE A 114 -28.19 34.76 26.48
CA ILE A 114 -28.66 36.04 25.92
C ILE A 114 -30.15 36.23 26.15
N MET A 115 -30.93 35.17 26.02
CA MET A 115 -32.40 35.25 26.19
C MET A 115 -32.82 35.50 27.63
N ARG A 116 -32.09 34.94 28.62
CA ARG A 116 -32.36 35.16 30.05
C ARG A 116 -31.80 36.48 30.60
N GLY A 117 -31.18 37.32 29.75
CA GLY A 117 -30.60 38.60 30.16
C GLY A 117 -29.40 38.46 31.09
N GLY A 118 -28.87 37.24 31.22
CA GLY A 118 -27.66 36.96 31.99
C GLY A 118 -26.42 37.24 31.15
N SER A 119 -25.40 37.84 31.74
CA SER A 119 -24.08 37.80 31.12
C SER A 119 -23.56 36.37 31.22
N PRO A 120 -23.12 35.74 30.11
CA PRO A 120 -22.46 34.44 30.20
C PRO A 120 -21.24 34.58 31.10
N VAL A 121 -21.25 33.88 32.23
CA VAL A 121 -20.03 33.74 33.06
C VAL A 121 -19.10 32.80 32.32
N ILE A 122 -18.62 33.27 31.16
CA ILE A 122 -17.63 32.55 30.40
C ILE A 122 -16.28 33.07 30.92
N ASP A 123 -15.55 32.20 31.59
CA ASP A 123 -14.20 32.48 31.98
C ASP A 123 -13.31 32.74 30.75
N TRP A 124 -12.56 33.83 30.75
CA TRP A 124 -11.63 34.13 29.65
C TRP A 124 -10.66 32.98 29.41
N GLY A 125 -10.25 32.24 30.43
CA GLY A 125 -9.46 31.03 30.32
C GLY A 125 -10.10 29.97 29.47
N PHE A 126 -11.43 29.84 29.54
CA PHE A 126 -12.21 28.90 28.72
C PHE A 126 -12.20 29.29 27.24
N LEU A 127 -12.45 30.56 26.89
CA LEU A 127 -12.41 31.03 25.50
C LEU A 127 -11.01 30.92 24.88
N VAL A 128 -9.99 31.30 25.63
CA VAL A 128 -8.60 31.20 25.20
C VAL A 128 -8.21 29.75 24.93
N SER A 129 -8.69 28.81 25.73
CA SER A 129 -8.43 27.39 25.56
C SER A 129 -8.89 26.84 24.21
N PHE A 130 -10.01 27.31 23.66
CA PHE A 130 -10.49 26.88 22.34
C PHE A 130 -9.58 27.31 21.19
N VAL A 131 -8.86 28.42 21.33
CA VAL A 131 -7.88 28.89 20.33
C VAL A 131 -6.50 28.27 20.59
N ALA A 132 -6.14 28.15 21.85
CA ALA A 132 -4.84 27.62 22.27
C ALA A 132 -4.69 26.12 21.96
N ALA A 133 -5.76 25.34 22.11
CA ALA A 133 -5.71 23.90 21.90
C ALA A 133 -5.34 23.50 20.43
N PRO A 134 -5.97 24.03 19.40
CA PRO A 134 -5.52 23.78 18.01
C PRO A 134 -4.10 24.26 17.74
N LEU A 135 -3.69 25.42 18.29
CA LEU A 135 -2.33 25.92 18.17
C LEU A 135 -1.32 24.98 18.84
N MET A 136 -1.65 24.49 20.03
CA MET A 136 -0.82 23.51 20.73
C MET A 136 -0.69 22.20 19.93
N ALA A 137 -1.77 21.67 19.38
CA ALA A 137 -1.74 20.50 18.53
C ALA A 137 -0.87 20.71 17.29
N PHE A 138 -0.98 21.87 16.64
CA PHE A 138 -0.16 22.27 15.48
C PHE A 138 1.34 22.26 15.84
N VAL A 139 1.73 22.96 16.91
CA VAL A 139 3.14 23.07 17.33
C VAL A 139 3.68 21.71 17.75
N LEU A 140 2.93 20.96 18.56
CA LEU A 140 3.35 19.63 19.01
C LEU A 140 3.55 18.67 17.83
N ALA A 141 2.63 18.68 16.85
CA ALA A 141 2.77 17.82 15.67
C ALA A 141 4.02 18.17 14.85
N ALA A 142 4.30 19.47 14.66
CA ALA A 142 5.49 19.93 13.97
C ALA A 142 6.78 19.49 14.68
N VAL A 143 6.84 19.70 16.01
CA VAL A 143 8.00 19.35 16.84
C VAL A 143 8.19 17.84 16.90
N LEU A 144 7.14 17.07 17.19
CA LEU A 144 7.22 15.60 17.26
C LEU A 144 7.69 15.01 15.93
N ARG A 145 7.21 15.55 14.81
CA ARG A 145 7.65 15.09 13.51
C ARG A 145 9.12 15.37 13.23
N LEU A 146 9.62 16.56 13.63
CA LEU A 146 11.04 16.90 13.52
C LEU A 146 11.90 15.97 14.39
N ILE A 147 11.47 15.71 15.61
CA ILE A 147 12.15 14.79 16.54
C ILE A 147 12.20 13.38 15.97
N LEU A 148 11.06 12.84 15.55
CA LEU A 148 10.98 11.50 14.94
C LEU A 148 11.91 11.39 13.73
N ARG A 149 11.88 12.39 12.84
CA ARG A 149 12.76 12.41 11.68
C ARG A 149 14.25 12.46 12.06
N HIS A 150 14.61 13.27 13.06
CA HIS A 150 15.99 13.40 13.50
C HIS A 150 16.50 12.11 14.15
N VAL A 151 15.73 11.55 15.07
CA VAL A 151 16.07 10.30 15.77
C VAL A 151 16.27 9.16 14.78
N PHE A 152 15.32 8.93 13.88
CA PHE A 152 15.41 7.82 12.94
C PHE A 152 16.44 8.03 11.82
N LYS A 153 16.83 9.26 11.54
CA LYS A 153 17.93 9.54 10.61
C LYS A 153 19.31 9.31 11.23
N SER A 154 19.43 9.54 12.53
CA SER A 154 20.72 9.40 13.25
C SER A 154 21.00 7.98 13.72
N VAL A 155 20.00 7.13 13.87
CA VAL A 155 20.14 5.77 14.38
C VAL A 155 20.23 4.78 13.22
N HIS A 156 21.35 4.04 13.14
CA HIS A 156 21.60 2.99 12.16
C HIS A 156 20.92 1.68 12.59
N ILE A 157 19.60 1.60 12.45
CA ILE A 157 18.82 0.40 12.78
C ILE A 157 18.49 -0.37 11.49
N HIS A 158 18.54 -1.69 11.57
CA HIS A 158 18.13 -2.55 10.47
C HIS A 158 16.65 -2.30 10.09
N MET A 159 16.32 -2.27 8.80
CA MET A 159 14.98 -1.90 8.29
C MET A 159 13.83 -2.72 8.90
N ILE A 160 14.04 -4.02 9.17
CA ILE A 160 13.02 -4.90 9.77
C ILE A 160 12.73 -4.47 11.21
N THR A 161 13.79 -4.21 11.99
CA THR A 161 13.67 -3.77 13.39
C THR A 161 13.02 -2.39 13.48
N LEU A 162 13.36 -1.47 12.57
CA LEU A 162 12.73 -0.15 12.45
C LEU A 162 11.23 -0.28 12.16
N SER A 163 10.84 -1.14 11.22
CA SER A 163 9.43 -1.39 10.89
C SER A 163 8.65 -1.92 12.10
N TYR A 164 9.25 -2.79 12.91
CA TYR A 164 8.63 -3.29 14.14
C TYR A 164 8.38 -2.17 15.16
N TYR A 165 9.39 -1.34 15.46
CA TYR A 165 9.25 -0.22 16.39
C TYR A 165 8.24 0.81 15.90
N MET A 166 8.19 1.08 14.60
CA MET A 166 7.22 2.01 14.03
C MET A 166 5.78 1.48 14.15
N ARG A 167 5.55 0.20 13.94
CA ARG A 167 4.23 -0.42 14.18
C ARG A 167 3.83 -0.32 15.65
N LEU A 168 4.75 -0.58 16.56
CA LEU A 168 4.50 -0.45 18.00
C LEU A 168 4.16 1.00 18.37
N ALA A 169 4.88 1.99 17.82
CA ALA A 169 4.61 3.40 18.03
C ALA A 169 3.22 3.81 17.52
N VAL A 170 2.78 3.29 16.37
CA VAL A 170 1.42 3.51 15.85
C VAL A 170 0.38 2.93 16.82
N VAL A 171 0.55 1.69 17.28
CA VAL A 171 -0.38 1.05 18.23
C VAL A 171 -0.50 1.84 19.52
N LEU A 172 0.63 2.27 20.07
CA LEU A 172 0.66 3.09 21.28
C LEU A 172 -0.01 4.45 21.06
N SER A 173 0.25 5.09 19.92
CA SER A 173 -0.39 6.34 19.52
C SER A 173 -1.91 6.20 19.38
N ILE A 174 -2.40 5.12 18.77
CA ILE A 174 -3.83 4.82 18.70
C ILE A 174 -4.44 4.70 20.11
N PHE A 175 -3.81 3.90 20.95
CA PHE A 175 -4.29 3.68 22.32
C PHE A 175 -4.36 4.99 23.12
N LEU A 176 -3.31 5.80 23.09
CA LEU A 176 -3.27 7.10 23.76
C LEU A 176 -4.30 8.08 23.20
N THR A 177 -4.51 8.10 21.88
CA THR A 177 -5.52 8.98 21.26
C THR A 177 -6.92 8.56 21.67
N VAL A 178 -7.23 7.26 21.65
CA VAL A 178 -8.54 6.74 22.07
C VAL A 178 -8.81 7.07 23.55
N LEU A 179 -7.82 6.86 24.40
CA LEU A 179 -7.91 7.20 25.83
C LEU A 179 -8.15 8.70 26.02
N ALA A 180 -7.38 9.55 25.34
CA ALA A 180 -7.47 11.00 25.46
C ALA A 180 -8.83 11.53 24.98
N VAL A 181 -9.30 11.05 23.84
CA VAL A 181 -10.63 11.38 23.30
C VAL A 181 -11.73 10.95 24.28
N GLY A 182 -11.63 9.72 24.78
CA GLY A 182 -12.60 9.20 25.75
C GLY A 182 -12.63 9.99 27.06
N LEU A 183 -11.48 10.41 27.58
CA LEU A 183 -11.41 11.23 28.81
C LEU A 183 -12.01 12.63 28.60
N ASN A 184 -11.65 13.31 27.52
CA ASN A 184 -12.15 14.65 27.23
C ASN A 184 -13.66 14.65 26.98
N TRP A 185 -14.14 13.79 26.09
CA TRP A 185 -15.56 13.67 25.77
C TRP A 185 -16.38 12.98 26.87
N GLY A 186 -15.80 11.99 27.54
CA GLY A 186 -16.43 11.33 28.68
C GLY A 186 -16.73 12.31 29.81
N GLY A 187 -15.76 13.17 30.13
CA GLY A 187 -15.93 14.25 31.10
C GLY A 187 -17.08 15.21 30.72
N PHE A 188 -17.12 15.61 29.45
CA PHE A 188 -18.17 16.49 28.93
C PHE A 188 -19.57 15.85 28.97
N LEU A 189 -19.71 14.60 28.51
CA LEU A 189 -20.99 13.89 28.51
C LEU A 189 -21.46 13.55 29.95
N CYS A 190 -20.55 13.24 30.85
CA CYS A 190 -20.87 13.06 32.27
C CYS A 190 -21.36 14.35 32.92
N GLY A 191 -20.75 15.50 32.58
CA GLY A 191 -21.19 16.81 33.02
C GLY A 191 -22.61 17.10 32.58
N ILE A 192 -22.95 16.79 31.33
CA ILE A 192 -24.34 16.92 30.83
C ILE A 192 -25.30 15.98 31.60
N GLY A 193 -24.90 14.76 31.92
CA GLY A 193 -25.69 13.85 32.73
C GLY A 193 -25.96 14.39 34.14
N ALA A 194 -24.92 15.01 34.75
CA ALA A 194 -25.00 15.59 36.06
C ALA A 194 -25.96 16.81 36.15
N MET A 195 -26.18 17.53 35.03
CA MET A 195 -27.22 18.61 34.96
C MET A 195 -28.62 18.12 35.21
N VAL A 196 -28.94 16.91 34.75
CA VAL A 196 -30.28 16.37 34.91
C VAL A 196 -30.50 15.81 36.32
N HIS A 197 -29.43 15.32 36.95
CA HIS A 197 -29.46 14.79 38.31
C HIS A 197 -28.05 14.75 38.92
N GLU A 198 -27.80 15.42 40.03
CA GLU A 198 -26.50 15.50 40.69
C GLU A 198 -25.97 14.17 41.30
N SER A 199 -26.57 13.05 40.93
CA SER A 199 -26.18 11.73 41.47
C SER A 199 -24.99 11.13 40.71
N ARG A 200 -23.95 10.72 41.44
CA ARG A 200 -22.81 9.96 40.89
C ARG A 200 -23.25 8.69 40.14
N VAL A 201 -24.36 8.09 40.57
CA VAL A 201 -24.92 6.90 39.91
C VAL A 201 -25.43 7.23 38.51
N VAL A 202 -26.11 8.35 38.32
CA VAL A 202 -26.59 8.80 37.00
C VAL A 202 -25.42 9.13 36.07
N MET A 203 -24.37 9.72 36.61
CA MET A 203 -23.17 10.03 35.86
C MET A 203 -22.45 8.75 35.36
N LEU A 204 -22.27 7.76 36.22
CA LEU A 204 -21.64 6.49 35.87
C LEU A 204 -22.50 5.66 34.92
N THR A 205 -23.82 5.63 35.13
CA THR A 205 -24.74 4.93 34.22
C THR A 205 -24.78 5.57 32.84
N SER A 206 -24.75 6.92 32.75
CA SER A 206 -24.67 7.63 31.48
C SER A 206 -23.39 7.30 30.71
N LEU A 207 -22.26 7.26 31.39
CA LEU A 207 -20.97 6.89 30.82
C LEU A 207 -20.96 5.43 30.35
N ALA A 208 -21.53 4.51 31.13
CA ALA A 208 -21.66 3.11 30.76
C ALA A 208 -22.55 2.92 29.52
N VAL A 209 -23.66 3.64 29.43
CA VAL A 209 -24.57 3.63 28.27
C VAL A 209 -23.85 4.15 27.02
N VAL A 210 -23.15 5.29 27.12
CA VAL A 210 -22.33 5.82 26.02
C VAL A 210 -21.26 4.81 25.59
N GLY A 211 -20.57 4.20 26.53
CA GLY A 211 -19.58 3.15 26.26
C GLY A 211 -20.19 1.94 25.55
N ALA A 212 -21.34 1.43 26.02
CA ALA A 212 -22.01 0.30 25.42
C ALA A 212 -22.49 0.57 23.99
N ILE A 213 -23.11 1.72 23.75
CA ILE A 213 -23.54 2.14 22.41
C ILE A 213 -22.34 2.32 21.49
N SER A 214 -21.26 2.86 22.01
CA SER A 214 -19.98 3.00 21.32
C SER A 214 -19.44 1.66 20.84
N LEU A 215 -19.45 0.65 21.69
CA LEU A 215 -19.02 -0.71 21.36
C LEU A 215 -19.93 -1.38 20.32
N ILE A 216 -21.24 -1.18 20.44
CA ILE A 216 -22.24 -1.68 19.48
C ILE A 216 -22.00 -1.05 18.10
N MET A 217 -21.81 0.26 18.04
CA MET A 217 -21.57 1.00 16.81
C MET A 217 -20.25 0.62 16.12
N LEU A 218 -19.19 0.37 16.89
CA LEU A 218 -17.94 -0.17 16.38
C LEU A 218 -18.13 -1.53 15.70
N ASN A 219 -19.09 -2.31 16.16
CA ASN A 219 -19.35 -3.65 15.60
C ASN A 219 -20.26 -3.62 14.37
N ILE A 220 -21.24 -2.71 14.35
CA ILE A 220 -22.22 -2.55 13.25
C ILE A 220 -21.61 -1.82 12.05
N ASN A 221 -20.84 -0.76 12.29
CA ASN A 221 -20.28 0.07 11.23
C ASN A 221 -18.96 -0.52 10.69
N ARG A 222 -19.06 -1.57 9.88
CA ARG A 222 -17.95 -2.02 9.05
C ARG A 222 -17.50 -0.96 8.02
N ASP A 223 -18.41 -0.04 7.67
CA ASP A 223 -18.23 0.98 6.62
C ASP A 223 -18.01 2.40 7.17
N LEU A 224 -17.59 2.57 8.43
CA LEU A 224 -17.09 3.87 8.98
C LEU A 224 -15.99 4.50 8.10
N ASN A 225 -15.69 3.83 7.05
CA ASN A 225 -14.55 3.98 6.17
C ASN A 225 -14.77 4.93 4.99
N ALA A 226 -15.99 5.27 4.64
CA ALA A 226 -16.25 5.93 3.36
C ALA A 226 -15.97 7.45 3.38
N ASP A 227 -16.17 8.11 4.50
CA ASP A 227 -16.16 9.59 4.53
C ASP A 227 -14.80 10.26 4.84
N GLY A 228 -13.81 9.53 5.34
CA GLY A 228 -12.54 10.12 5.77
C GLY A 228 -11.27 9.46 5.21
N SER A 229 -11.36 8.25 4.68
CA SER A 229 -10.18 7.45 4.34
C SER A 229 -9.37 7.97 3.13
N GLY A 230 -9.98 8.73 2.23
CA GLY A 230 -9.28 9.29 1.08
C GLY A 230 -8.40 10.49 1.41
N ILE A 231 -8.72 11.23 2.48
CA ILE A 231 -8.00 12.46 2.85
C ILE A 231 -6.61 12.16 3.40
N PHE A 232 -6.44 11.03 4.07
CA PHE A 232 -5.20 10.66 4.76
C PHE A 232 -4.43 9.52 4.07
N ALA A 233 -4.77 9.17 2.83
CA ALA A 233 -4.22 8.01 2.12
C ALA A 233 -2.69 8.07 1.94
N ASP A 234 -2.14 9.25 1.76
CA ASP A 234 -0.72 9.46 1.45
C ASP A 234 0.16 9.76 2.68
N PHE A 235 -0.37 9.53 3.88
CA PHE A 235 0.37 9.82 5.11
C PHE A 235 1.49 8.81 5.36
N SER A 236 2.70 9.32 5.59
CA SER A 236 3.80 8.50 6.08
C SER A 236 3.54 8.07 7.54
N ILE A 237 4.09 6.91 7.94
CA ILE A 237 3.95 6.39 9.31
C ILE A 237 4.40 7.43 10.36
N TYR A 238 5.47 8.18 10.06
CA TYR A 238 5.96 9.26 10.94
C TYR A 238 4.93 10.39 11.10
N ALA A 239 4.20 10.73 10.03
CA ALA A 239 3.13 11.74 10.09
C ALA A 239 1.99 11.26 10.98
N VAL A 240 1.55 10.04 10.76
CA VAL A 240 0.45 9.45 11.55
C VAL A 240 0.77 9.42 13.04
N VAL A 241 1.97 8.97 13.41
CA VAL A 241 2.41 8.94 14.82
C VAL A 241 2.51 10.35 15.39
N SER A 242 3.10 11.32 14.66
CA SER A 242 3.22 12.69 15.15
C SER A 242 1.87 13.39 15.32
N VAL A 243 0.94 13.22 14.36
CA VAL A 243 -0.41 13.76 14.44
C VAL A 243 -1.19 13.11 15.58
N GLY A 244 -1.19 11.80 15.68
CA GLY A 244 -1.93 11.10 16.71
C GLY A 244 -1.43 11.43 18.14
N LEU A 245 -0.13 11.42 18.36
CA LEU A 245 0.45 11.78 19.66
C LEU A 245 0.19 13.24 20.02
N SER A 246 0.29 14.17 19.08
CA SER A 246 0.01 15.60 19.35
C SER A 246 -1.46 15.82 19.72
N VAL A 247 -2.40 15.18 19.03
CA VAL A 247 -3.82 15.23 19.36
C VAL A 247 -4.07 14.62 20.74
N ALA A 248 -3.49 13.45 21.03
CA ALA A 248 -3.63 12.81 22.33
C ALA A 248 -3.09 13.67 23.47
N MET A 249 -1.90 14.23 23.33
CA MET A 249 -1.28 15.10 24.34
C MET A 249 -2.10 16.36 24.56
N THR A 250 -2.60 16.99 23.50
CA THR A 250 -3.43 18.20 23.61
C THR A 250 -4.75 17.89 24.31
N LEU A 251 -5.44 16.82 23.94
CA LEU A 251 -6.67 16.40 24.59
C LEU A 251 -6.46 16.11 26.08
N LEU A 252 -5.43 15.37 26.44
CA LEU A 252 -5.10 15.08 27.83
C LEU A 252 -4.79 16.34 28.63
N PHE A 253 -4.04 17.28 28.03
CA PHE A 253 -3.71 18.54 28.68
C PHE A 253 -4.95 19.35 29.06
N PHE A 254 -5.92 19.45 28.16
CA PHE A 254 -7.17 20.21 28.39
C PHE A 254 -8.29 19.37 29.04
N SER A 255 -8.02 18.12 29.42
CA SER A 255 -8.99 17.30 30.16
C SER A 255 -8.88 17.44 31.68
N PHE A 256 -7.75 17.93 32.17
CA PHE A 256 -7.48 18.04 33.62
C PHE A 256 -7.29 19.50 34.03
N ASP A 257 -7.97 19.89 35.11
CA ASP A 257 -7.86 21.22 35.69
C ASP A 257 -6.42 21.60 36.05
N ARG A 258 -5.70 20.69 36.68
CA ARG A 258 -4.32 20.92 37.10
C ARG A 258 -3.36 21.24 35.97
N THR A 259 -3.54 20.59 34.83
CA THR A 259 -2.67 20.80 33.65
C THR A 259 -3.04 22.07 32.92
N ALA A 260 -4.34 22.36 32.75
CA ALA A 260 -4.81 23.59 32.12
C ALA A 260 -4.46 24.82 32.97
N ALA A 261 -4.60 24.75 34.28
CA ALA A 261 -4.27 25.83 35.21
C ALA A 261 -2.78 26.23 35.22
N LEU A 262 -1.86 25.32 34.84
CA LEU A 262 -0.43 25.64 34.69
C LEU A 262 -0.18 26.80 33.68
N VAL A 263 -1.09 27.02 32.75
CA VAL A 263 -0.96 28.03 31.70
C VAL A 263 -2.10 29.05 31.76
N TYR A 264 -2.77 29.17 32.92
CA TYR A 264 -3.94 30.03 33.11
C TYR A 264 -5.11 29.75 32.16
N MET A 265 -5.27 28.48 31.75
CA MET A 265 -6.34 28.00 30.88
C MET A 265 -7.31 27.11 31.65
N ALA A 266 -8.51 26.97 31.12
CA ALA A 266 -9.54 26.09 31.67
C ALA A 266 -9.61 24.76 30.91
N PRO A 267 -10.03 23.66 31.57
CA PRO A 267 -10.36 22.43 30.86
C PRO A 267 -11.59 22.66 29.97
N VAL A 268 -11.49 22.20 28.70
CA VAL A 268 -12.54 22.40 27.71
C VAL A 268 -12.78 21.13 26.90
N PRO A 269 -14.05 20.88 26.52
CA PRO A 269 -14.32 19.85 25.54
C PRO A 269 -13.82 20.34 24.17
N LEU A 270 -13.08 19.49 23.47
CA LEU A 270 -12.43 19.87 22.21
C LEU A 270 -12.99 19.05 21.04
N SER A 271 -13.12 19.69 19.88
CA SER A 271 -13.40 18.99 18.64
C SER A 271 -12.17 18.24 18.14
N VAL A 272 -12.31 16.92 17.99
CA VAL A 272 -11.20 16.06 17.53
C VAL A 272 -10.85 16.37 16.08
N SER A 273 -11.86 16.67 15.23
CA SER A 273 -11.63 17.02 13.83
C SER A 273 -10.78 18.28 13.69
N ALA A 274 -11.07 19.30 14.51
CA ALA A 274 -10.29 20.54 14.54
C ALA A 274 -8.83 20.32 14.97
N LEU A 275 -8.63 19.52 16.02
CA LEU A 275 -7.28 19.19 16.49
C LEU A 275 -6.48 18.36 15.49
N VAL A 276 -7.13 17.38 14.84
CA VAL A 276 -6.48 16.56 13.80
C VAL A 276 -6.04 17.44 12.63
N MET A 277 -6.92 18.33 12.15
CA MET A 277 -6.58 19.24 11.05
C MET A 277 -5.46 20.21 11.42
N ALA A 278 -5.47 20.77 12.62
CA ALA A 278 -4.38 21.60 13.10
C ALA A 278 -3.05 20.82 13.21
N ALA A 279 -3.10 19.60 13.74
CA ALA A 279 -1.92 18.73 13.83
C ALA A 279 -1.37 18.31 12.46
N VAL A 280 -2.25 18.04 11.49
CA VAL A 280 -1.85 17.75 10.10
C VAL A 280 -1.17 18.96 9.48
N ALA A 281 -1.71 20.16 9.64
CA ALA A 281 -1.09 21.39 9.15
C ALA A 281 0.30 21.62 9.77
N GLY A 282 0.48 21.32 11.08
CA GLY A 282 1.78 21.38 11.74
C GLY A 282 2.78 20.36 11.18
N ALA A 283 2.32 19.14 10.92
CA ALA A 283 3.13 18.11 10.31
C ALA A 283 3.54 18.45 8.86
N GLU A 284 2.64 19.05 8.06
CA GLU A 284 2.92 19.54 6.71
C GLU A 284 4.00 20.63 6.70
N LEU A 285 3.88 21.61 7.61
CA LEU A 285 4.84 22.70 7.72
C LEU A 285 6.27 22.16 7.97
N SER A 286 6.40 21.14 8.80
CA SER A 286 7.70 20.54 9.12
C SER A 286 8.37 19.82 7.95
N GLN A 287 7.59 19.38 6.95
CA GLN A 287 8.09 18.67 5.76
C GLN A 287 8.19 19.52 4.50
N ARG A 288 7.59 20.71 4.49
CA ARG A 288 7.39 21.53 3.28
C ARG A 288 6.68 20.77 2.15
N SER A 289 5.90 19.76 2.47
CA SER A 289 5.08 18.97 1.53
C SER A 289 3.63 18.99 1.96
N ARG A 290 2.73 19.21 1.01
CA ARG A 290 1.30 19.15 1.26
C ARG A 290 0.85 17.70 1.34
N MET A 291 0.05 17.37 2.35
CA MET A 291 -0.55 16.05 2.55
C MET A 291 -2.06 16.08 2.33
N VAL A 292 -2.67 17.26 2.49
CA VAL A 292 -4.11 17.46 2.39
C VAL A 292 -4.40 18.68 1.52
N ASP A 293 -5.48 18.63 0.76
CA ASP A 293 -5.93 19.75 -0.06
C ASP A 293 -6.41 20.92 0.78
N ASN A 294 -6.08 22.15 0.39
CA ASN A 294 -6.51 23.37 1.07
C ASN A 294 -8.04 23.45 1.22
N CYS A 295 -8.81 22.87 0.31
CA CYS A 295 -10.27 22.84 0.37
C CYS A 295 -10.78 22.12 1.63
N VAL A 296 -10.04 21.14 2.15
CA VAL A 296 -10.42 20.39 3.37
C VAL A 296 -10.28 21.29 4.60
N TYR A 297 -9.18 22.06 4.69
CA TYR A 297 -8.98 23.03 5.79
C TYR A 297 -10.04 24.12 5.77
N VAL A 298 -10.38 24.65 4.59
CA VAL A 298 -11.44 25.66 4.45
C VAL A 298 -12.80 25.11 4.86
N LYS A 299 -13.13 23.88 4.46
CA LYS A 299 -14.39 23.22 4.88
C LYS A 299 -14.48 23.03 6.39
N GLU A 300 -13.37 22.67 7.05
CA GLU A 300 -13.33 22.52 8.51
C GLU A 300 -13.49 23.88 9.20
N LEU A 301 -12.81 24.93 8.72
CA LEU A 301 -12.97 26.30 9.22
C LEU A 301 -14.43 26.80 9.09
N ILE A 302 -15.06 26.55 7.95
CA ILE A 302 -16.48 26.88 7.75
C ILE A 302 -17.35 26.09 8.74
N ALA A 303 -17.07 24.81 8.92
CA ALA A 303 -17.82 23.98 9.88
C ALA A 303 -17.69 24.52 11.32
N MET A 304 -16.49 24.94 11.72
CA MET A 304 -16.25 25.53 13.05
C MET A 304 -17.01 26.83 13.28
N THR A 305 -17.22 27.65 12.27
CA THR A 305 -17.92 28.94 12.38
C THR A 305 -19.44 28.81 12.19
N VAL A 306 -19.87 28.02 11.21
CA VAL A 306 -21.28 27.86 10.88
C VAL A 306 -22.02 27.03 11.93
N THR A 307 -21.36 26.04 12.53
CA THR A 307 -21.99 25.14 13.51
C THR A 307 -22.53 25.89 14.75
N PRO A 308 -21.74 26.70 15.47
CA PRO A 308 -22.26 27.43 16.63
C PRO A 308 -23.32 28.48 16.24
N LEU A 309 -23.15 29.15 15.10
CA LEU A 309 -24.14 30.13 14.63
C LEU A 309 -25.49 29.48 14.29
N ALA A 310 -25.48 28.35 13.58
CA ALA A 310 -26.73 27.63 13.27
C ALA A 310 -27.42 27.13 14.54
N ALA A 311 -26.65 26.59 15.48
CA ALA A 311 -27.16 26.12 16.76
C ALA A 311 -27.69 27.27 17.62
N PHE A 312 -27.01 28.42 17.62
CA PHE A 312 -27.46 29.63 18.30
C PHE A 312 -28.82 30.10 17.78
N VAL A 313 -28.97 30.28 16.45
CA VAL A 313 -30.22 30.75 15.83
C VAL A 313 -31.37 29.78 16.12
N LEU A 314 -31.12 28.48 16.00
CA LEU A 314 -32.12 27.46 16.24
C LEU A 314 -32.55 27.40 17.71
N SER A 315 -31.59 27.48 18.63
CA SER A 315 -31.82 27.47 20.07
C SER A 315 -32.57 28.71 20.52
N TYR A 316 -32.20 29.89 20.01
CA TYR A 316 -32.90 31.15 20.31
C TYR A 316 -34.35 31.11 19.84
N ALA A 317 -34.60 30.64 18.62
CA ALA A 317 -35.94 30.51 18.07
C ALA A 317 -36.81 29.53 18.89
N LEU A 318 -36.27 28.35 19.25
CA LEU A 318 -37.05 27.38 20.03
C LEU A 318 -37.28 27.80 21.46
N LEU A 319 -36.30 28.39 22.13
CA LEU A 319 -36.46 28.93 23.48
C LEU A 319 -37.49 30.08 23.53
N SER A 320 -37.57 30.93 22.48
CA SER A 320 -38.54 31.99 22.41
C SER A 320 -39.99 31.46 22.25
N ILE A 321 -40.17 30.28 21.68
CA ILE A 321 -41.49 29.63 21.52
C ILE A 321 -41.94 28.93 22.81
N ILE A 322 -40.96 28.34 23.55
CA ILE A 322 -41.29 27.49 24.71
C ILE A 322 -41.76 28.27 25.94
N GLY A 323 -41.46 29.56 26.05
CA GLY A 323 -41.88 30.37 27.18
C GLY A 323 -41.53 29.82 28.58
N ASP A 324 -41.97 30.53 29.64
CA ASP A 324 -41.67 30.10 31.03
C ASP A 324 -42.81 29.25 31.66
N GLY A 325 -43.95 29.05 30.95
CA GLY A 325 -45.13 28.31 31.43
C GLY A 325 -44.95 26.77 31.37
N ALA A 326 -45.58 26.05 32.32
CA ALA A 326 -45.51 24.57 32.33
C ALA A 326 -46.27 23.93 31.15
N GLU A 327 -47.33 24.54 30.66
CA GLU A 327 -48.12 24.08 29.49
C GLU A 327 -47.36 24.36 28.18
N ASP A 328 -46.73 25.53 28.08
CA ASP A 328 -45.93 25.91 26.93
C ASP A 328 -44.67 25.01 26.78
N ALA A 329 -44.08 24.62 27.91
CA ALA A 329 -42.96 23.68 27.90
C ALA A 329 -43.36 22.31 27.34
N MET A 330 -44.55 21.81 27.62
CA MET A 330 -45.01 20.52 27.09
C MET A 330 -45.26 20.58 25.58
N VAL A 331 -45.83 21.65 25.07
CA VAL A 331 -46.01 21.90 23.64
C VAL A 331 -44.66 22.01 22.95
N GLY A 332 -43.71 22.75 23.53
CA GLY A 332 -42.34 22.86 23.02
C GLY A 332 -41.62 21.53 22.91
N PHE A 333 -41.73 20.65 23.89
CA PHE A 333 -41.15 19.30 23.82
C PHE A 333 -41.79 18.45 22.72
N VAL A 334 -43.10 18.53 22.52
CA VAL A 334 -43.80 17.79 21.45
C VAL A 334 -43.32 18.30 20.07
N VAL A 335 -43.22 19.61 19.90
CA VAL A 335 -42.72 20.22 18.65
C VAL A 335 -41.27 19.83 18.38
N MET A 336 -40.42 19.86 19.41
CA MET A 336 -39.01 19.42 19.25
C MET A 336 -38.91 17.94 18.92
N ALA A 337 -39.68 17.08 19.57
CA ALA A 337 -39.70 15.66 19.28
C ALA A 337 -40.15 15.37 17.85
N ALA A 338 -41.20 16.07 17.39
CA ALA A 338 -41.70 15.99 16.02
C ALA A 338 -40.63 16.47 15.01
N ALA A 339 -39.99 17.62 15.25
CA ALA A 339 -38.93 18.14 14.41
C ALA A 339 -37.75 17.19 14.35
N LEU A 340 -37.36 16.59 15.48
CA LEU A 340 -36.28 15.59 15.53
C LEU A 340 -36.62 14.35 14.70
N LEU A 341 -37.86 13.84 14.81
CA LEU A 341 -38.29 12.68 14.03
C LEU A 341 -38.26 12.95 12.52
N VAL A 342 -38.74 14.11 12.10
CA VAL A 342 -38.69 14.54 10.69
C VAL A 342 -37.25 14.64 10.20
N LEU A 343 -36.37 15.26 10.98
CA LEU A 343 -34.97 15.40 10.62
C LEU A 343 -34.24 14.05 10.59
N LEU A 344 -34.52 13.13 11.53
CA LEU A 344 -34.00 11.78 11.51
C LEU A 344 -34.48 11.03 10.26
N ALA A 345 -35.72 11.15 9.87
CA ALA A 345 -36.27 10.55 8.65
C ALA A 345 -35.58 11.12 7.40
N LEU A 346 -35.38 12.44 7.33
CA LEU A 346 -34.66 13.10 6.24
C LEU A 346 -33.18 12.71 6.22
N ALA A 347 -32.51 12.63 7.37
CA ALA A 347 -31.14 12.19 7.48
C ALA A 347 -30.97 10.73 7.05
N PHE A 348 -31.92 9.86 7.43
CA PHE A 348 -31.94 8.46 7.03
C PHE A 348 -32.13 8.32 5.50
N THR A 349 -33.04 9.06 4.89
CA THR A 349 -33.24 9.03 3.44
C THR A 349 -32.04 9.59 2.68
N ALA A 350 -31.41 10.66 3.17
CA ALA A 350 -30.18 11.21 2.62
C ALA A 350 -29.00 10.21 2.73
N TYR A 351 -28.88 9.55 3.87
CA TYR A 351 -27.88 8.50 4.10
C TYR A 351 -28.11 7.31 3.16
N ALA A 352 -29.35 6.84 3.04
CA ALA A 352 -29.69 5.73 2.15
C ALA A 352 -29.41 6.07 0.67
N ARG A 353 -29.71 7.31 0.25
CA ARG A 353 -29.34 7.80 -1.10
C ARG A 353 -27.83 7.82 -1.31
N ARG A 354 -27.05 8.33 -0.36
CA ARG A 354 -25.58 8.35 -0.44
C ARG A 354 -24.98 6.95 -0.50
N GLN A 355 -25.50 6.02 0.30
CA GLN A 355 -25.05 4.62 0.23
C GLN A 355 -25.34 3.99 -1.15
N ARG A 356 -26.50 4.29 -1.75
CA ARG A 356 -26.80 3.79 -3.11
C ARG A 356 -25.81 4.34 -4.14
N VAL A 357 -25.57 5.66 -4.13
CA VAL A 357 -24.60 6.31 -5.04
C VAL A 357 -23.18 5.78 -4.83
N SER A 358 -22.78 5.59 -3.57
CA SER A 358 -21.45 5.03 -3.26
C SER A 358 -21.30 3.57 -3.72
N ARG A 359 -22.35 2.74 -3.57
CA ARG A 359 -22.37 1.37 -4.09
C ARG A 359 -22.30 1.34 -5.61
N GLU A 360 -23.08 2.15 -6.29
CA GLU A 360 -23.05 2.26 -7.75
C GLU A 360 -21.68 2.73 -8.26
N ALA A 361 -21.03 3.67 -7.56
CA ALA A 361 -19.68 4.11 -7.88
C ALA A 361 -18.64 2.98 -7.68
N MET A 362 -18.77 2.22 -6.57
CA MET A 362 -17.92 1.07 -6.30
C MET A 362 -18.11 -0.04 -7.35
N ASP A 363 -19.35 -0.34 -7.71
CA ASP A 363 -19.69 -1.32 -8.74
C ASP A 363 -19.06 -0.93 -10.09
N ARG A 364 -19.10 0.36 -10.45
CA ARG A 364 -18.41 0.86 -11.67
C ARG A 364 -16.90 0.64 -11.62
N VAL A 365 -16.25 0.91 -10.49
CA VAL A 365 -14.80 0.69 -10.31
C VAL A 365 -14.48 -0.82 -10.40
N VAL A 366 -15.28 -1.65 -9.74
CA VAL A 366 -15.11 -3.12 -9.80
C VAL A 366 -15.32 -3.64 -11.23
N TYR A 367 -16.31 -3.11 -11.94
CA TYR A 367 -16.54 -3.45 -13.36
C TYR A 367 -15.34 -3.05 -14.23
N ALA A 368 -14.83 -1.82 -14.06
CA ALA A 368 -13.66 -1.35 -14.80
C ALA A 368 -12.40 -2.19 -14.52
N GLN A 369 -12.16 -2.56 -13.25
CA GLN A 369 -11.06 -3.44 -12.87
C GLN A 369 -11.21 -4.85 -13.46
N ARG A 370 -12.42 -5.43 -13.45
CA ARG A 370 -12.68 -6.72 -14.09
C ARG A 370 -12.43 -6.68 -15.59
N GLN A 371 -12.82 -5.60 -16.24
CA GLN A 371 -12.57 -5.41 -17.67
C GLN A 371 -11.08 -5.32 -17.98
N GLN A 372 -10.31 -4.57 -17.19
CA GLN A 372 -8.85 -4.54 -17.30
C GLN A 372 -8.19 -5.91 -17.11
N ILE A 373 -8.61 -6.66 -16.08
CA ILE A 373 -8.11 -8.02 -15.85
C ILE A 373 -8.44 -8.93 -17.04
N TYR A 374 -9.64 -8.82 -17.60
CA TYR A 374 -10.04 -9.60 -18.77
C TYR A 374 -9.21 -9.24 -20.01
N GLU A 375 -8.96 -7.96 -20.26
CA GLU A 375 -8.11 -7.49 -21.36
C GLU A 375 -6.66 -7.95 -21.19
N HIS A 376 -6.10 -7.87 -19.96
CA HIS A 376 -4.77 -8.41 -19.67
C HIS A 376 -4.70 -9.93 -19.85
N SER A 377 -5.70 -10.66 -19.39
CA SER A 377 -5.75 -12.11 -19.56
C SER A 377 -5.82 -12.50 -21.05
N ARG A 378 -6.59 -11.77 -21.84
CA ARG A 378 -6.67 -11.97 -23.29
C ARG A 378 -5.34 -11.66 -23.99
N ALA A 379 -4.69 -10.56 -23.61
CA ALA A 379 -3.38 -10.19 -24.15
C ALA A 379 -2.30 -11.24 -23.82
N LEU A 380 -2.33 -11.81 -22.61
CA LEU A 380 -1.45 -12.91 -22.20
C LEU A 380 -1.71 -14.16 -23.04
N SER A 381 -2.97 -14.55 -23.23
CA SER A 381 -3.34 -15.70 -24.07
C SER A 381 -2.92 -15.52 -25.53
N ASP A 382 -3.04 -14.30 -26.07
CA ASP A 382 -2.58 -13.98 -27.43
C ASP A 382 -1.04 -14.03 -27.54
N MET A 383 -0.31 -13.64 -26.48
CA MET A 383 1.15 -13.79 -26.43
C MET A 383 1.57 -15.27 -26.34
N GLU A 384 0.92 -16.06 -25.49
CA GLU A 384 1.18 -17.50 -25.39
C GLU A 384 0.96 -18.20 -26.74
N LEU A 385 -0.13 -17.86 -27.44
CA LEU A 385 -0.41 -18.40 -28.77
C LEU A 385 0.70 -18.05 -29.77
N LYS A 386 1.20 -16.81 -29.75
CA LYS A 386 2.31 -16.39 -30.63
C LYS A 386 3.61 -17.14 -30.31
N VAL A 387 3.91 -17.36 -29.03
CA VAL A 387 5.09 -18.13 -28.60
C VAL A 387 4.97 -19.57 -29.10
N VAL A 388 3.85 -20.23 -28.91
CA VAL A 388 3.60 -21.60 -29.39
C VAL A 388 3.71 -21.69 -30.91
N LEU A 389 3.18 -20.70 -31.65
CA LEU A 389 3.31 -20.66 -33.11
C LEU A 389 4.78 -20.49 -33.53
N SER A 390 5.55 -19.64 -32.86
CA SER A 390 6.96 -19.44 -33.17
C SER A 390 7.81 -20.68 -32.85
N GLU A 391 7.51 -21.38 -31.75
CA GLU A 391 8.16 -22.65 -31.39
C GLU A 391 7.84 -23.76 -32.42
N ASN A 392 6.59 -23.87 -32.86
CA ASN A 392 6.21 -24.81 -33.88
C ASN A 392 6.94 -24.53 -35.21
N GLN A 393 7.11 -23.27 -35.54
CA GLN A 393 7.82 -22.86 -36.75
C GLN A 393 9.32 -23.17 -36.65
N ALA A 394 9.92 -22.95 -35.50
CA ALA A 394 11.32 -23.32 -35.23
C ALA A 394 11.54 -24.84 -35.26
N LEU A 395 10.61 -25.60 -34.67
CA LEU A 395 10.61 -27.08 -34.75
C LEU A 395 10.48 -27.58 -36.18
N HIS A 396 9.58 -27.00 -36.96
CA HIS A 396 9.40 -27.38 -38.38
C HIS A 396 10.69 -27.14 -39.19
N ASN A 397 11.32 -25.98 -39.01
CA ASN A 397 12.59 -25.67 -39.65
C ASN A 397 13.71 -26.64 -39.22
N ALA A 398 13.76 -27.01 -37.94
CA ALA A 398 14.74 -27.97 -37.44
C ALA A 398 14.55 -29.38 -38.03
N VAL A 399 13.29 -29.80 -38.19
CA VAL A 399 12.95 -31.08 -38.86
C VAL A 399 13.37 -31.08 -40.33
N GLU A 400 13.11 -29.98 -41.03
CA GLU A 400 13.52 -29.85 -42.44
C GLU A 400 15.05 -29.84 -42.59
N MET A 401 15.78 -29.18 -41.71
CA MET A 401 17.23 -29.24 -41.72
C MET A 401 17.76 -30.66 -41.46
N LYS A 402 17.16 -31.38 -40.50
CA LYS A 402 17.52 -32.79 -40.23
C LYS A 402 17.21 -33.71 -41.42
N ARG A 403 16.09 -33.45 -42.10
CA ARG A 403 15.73 -34.19 -43.30
C ARG A 403 16.76 -33.98 -44.42
N GLN A 404 17.23 -32.76 -44.66
CA GLN A 404 18.29 -32.46 -45.61
C GLN A 404 19.59 -33.12 -45.25
N GLU A 405 19.98 -33.10 -43.95
CA GLU A 405 21.18 -33.78 -43.45
C GLU A 405 21.13 -35.29 -43.75
N VAL A 406 20.00 -35.94 -43.45
CA VAL A 406 19.78 -37.36 -43.76
C VAL A 406 19.83 -37.64 -45.28
N MET A 407 19.25 -36.74 -46.07
CA MET A 407 19.28 -36.86 -47.53
C MET A 407 20.71 -36.79 -48.08
N ASN A 408 21.52 -35.86 -47.58
CA ASN A 408 22.93 -35.71 -47.97
C ASN A 408 23.74 -36.95 -47.61
N VAL A 409 23.51 -37.49 -46.40
CA VAL A 409 24.16 -38.74 -45.98
C VAL A 409 23.75 -39.90 -46.87
N ALA A 410 22.48 -40.00 -47.23
CA ALA A 410 21.97 -41.04 -48.13
C ALA A 410 22.59 -40.97 -49.54
N LEU A 411 22.72 -39.74 -50.08
CA LEU A 411 23.38 -39.50 -51.36
C LEU A 411 24.87 -39.91 -51.30
N SER A 412 25.57 -39.54 -50.25
CA SER A 412 26.99 -39.95 -50.04
C SER A 412 27.17 -41.46 -49.99
N ILE A 413 26.22 -42.17 -49.35
CA ILE A 413 26.27 -43.67 -49.30
C ILE A 413 26.05 -44.24 -50.69
N VAL A 414 25.14 -43.69 -51.48
CA VAL A 414 24.87 -44.16 -52.86
C VAL A 414 26.12 -43.94 -53.74
N GLU A 415 26.71 -42.76 -53.69
CA GLU A 415 27.91 -42.43 -54.43
C GLU A 415 29.11 -43.33 -54.03
N GLN A 416 29.25 -43.60 -52.74
CA GLN A 416 30.29 -44.55 -52.26
C GLN A 416 30.05 -45.97 -52.81
N ARG A 417 28.80 -46.40 -52.81
CA ARG A 417 28.44 -47.71 -53.31
C ARG A 417 28.70 -47.84 -54.83
N GLU A 418 28.29 -46.85 -55.60
CA GLU A 418 28.54 -46.82 -57.07
C GLU A 418 30.05 -46.84 -57.37
N PHE A 419 30.83 -46.08 -56.57
CA PHE A 419 32.28 -46.11 -56.72
C PHE A 419 32.86 -47.49 -56.39
N LEU A 420 32.45 -48.14 -55.29
CA LEU A 420 32.88 -49.49 -54.96
C LEU A 420 32.47 -50.53 -55.98
N GLU A 421 31.26 -50.41 -56.57
CA GLU A 421 30.79 -51.29 -57.66
C GLU A 421 31.64 -51.11 -58.93
N SER A 422 32.01 -49.86 -59.27
CA SER A 422 32.92 -49.60 -60.41
C SER A 422 34.32 -50.16 -60.22
N LEU A 423 34.85 -50.04 -58.99
CA LEU A 423 36.12 -50.67 -58.67
C LEU A 423 36.06 -52.20 -58.75
N SER A 424 34.98 -52.79 -58.21
CA SER A 424 34.77 -54.25 -58.27
C SER A 424 34.70 -54.77 -59.72
N GLU A 425 34.04 -53.98 -60.59
CA GLU A 425 33.98 -54.33 -61.98
C GLU A 425 35.31 -54.25 -62.69
N THR A 426 36.14 -53.23 -62.37
CA THR A 426 37.50 -53.08 -62.90
C THR A 426 38.43 -54.21 -62.39
N VAL A 427 38.30 -54.61 -61.12
CA VAL A 427 39.02 -55.76 -60.56
C VAL A 427 38.63 -57.06 -61.26
N LYS A 428 37.33 -57.31 -61.55
CA LYS A 428 36.87 -58.48 -62.27
C LYS A 428 37.39 -58.53 -63.69
N LYS A 429 37.53 -57.36 -64.36
CA LYS A 429 38.18 -57.25 -65.65
C LYS A 429 39.69 -57.61 -65.61
N LEU A 430 40.33 -57.13 -64.51
CA LEU A 430 41.77 -57.42 -64.21
C LEU A 430 42.00 -58.91 -64.02
N GLU A 431 41.08 -59.59 -63.29
CA GLU A 431 41.18 -61.07 -63.06
C GLU A 431 41.04 -61.88 -64.40
N LYS A 432 40.33 -61.36 -65.37
CA LYS A 432 40.07 -62.01 -66.66
C LYS A 432 41.07 -61.65 -67.79
N ALA A 433 41.97 -60.67 -67.52
CA ALA A 433 42.89 -60.20 -68.53
C ALA A 433 44.07 -61.21 -68.68
N GLU A 434 44.26 -61.78 -69.91
CA GLU A 434 45.31 -62.73 -70.23
C GLU A 434 46.59 -62.07 -70.79
N ASP A 435 46.53 -60.76 -71.18
CA ASP A 435 47.62 -60.01 -71.77
C ASP A 435 48.28 -59.08 -70.69
N ASP A 436 49.59 -59.14 -70.56
CA ASP A 436 50.34 -58.36 -69.58
C ASP A 436 50.20 -56.85 -69.81
N LYS A 437 50.04 -56.38 -71.06
CA LYS A 437 49.83 -54.96 -71.37
C LYS A 437 48.45 -54.47 -70.94
N GLU A 438 47.43 -55.30 -71.01
CA GLU A 438 46.09 -55.00 -70.60
C GLU A 438 45.95 -54.97 -69.09
N ARG A 439 46.67 -55.85 -68.40
CA ARG A 439 46.72 -55.85 -66.94
C ARG A 439 47.38 -54.59 -66.42
N ASP A 440 48.54 -54.17 -67.00
CA ASP A 440 49.19 -52.91 -66.55
C ASP A 440 48.34 -51.69 -66.76
N ARG A 441 47.53 -51.63 -67.84
CA ARG A 441 46.60 -50.56 -68.12
C ARG A 441 45.45 -50.50 -67.08
N LEU A 442 44.83 -51.63 -66.77
CA LEU A 442 43.79 -51.74 -65.81
C LEU A 442 44.26 -51.40 -64.39
N ILE A 443 45.47 -51.76 -63.99
CA ILE A 443 46.09 -51.37 -62.74
C ILE A 443 46.32 -49.85 -62.68
N ALA A 444 46.81 -49.26 -63.78
CA ALA A 444 46.99 -47.81 -63.84
C ALA A 444 45.63 -47.04 -63.74
N GLU A 445 44.59 -47.57 -64.41
CA GLU A 445 43.20 -47.01 -64.33
C GLU A 445 42.65 -47.11 -62.90
N LEU A 446 42.82 -48.25 -62.26
CA LEU A 446 42.37 -48.48 -60.88
C LEU A 446 43.11 -47.56 -59.88
N SER A 447 44.44 -47.46 -60.04
CA SER A 447 45.26 -46.55 -59.23
C SER A 447 44.88 -45.08 -59.40
N THR A 448 44.55 -44.68 -60.66
CA THR A 448 44.17 -43.33 -60.97
C THR A 448 42.80 -43.00 -60.39
N SER A 449 41.78 -43.89 -60.51
CA SER A 449 40.44 -43.74 -59.95
C SER A 449 40.48 -43.63 -58.41
N ILE A 450 41.28 -44.46 -57.76
CA ILE A 450 41.47 -44.39 -56.28
C ILE A 450 42.14 -43.08 -55.86
N LYS A 451 43.20 -42.68 -56.58
CA LYS A 451 43.91 -41.41 -56.28
C LYS A 451 43.03 -40.20 -56.49
N GLN A 452 42.23 -40.18 -57.56
CA GLN A 452 41.30 -39.10 -57.87
C GLN A 452 40.21 -38.99 -56.83
N ARG A 453 39.65 -40.09 -56.34
CA ARG A 453 38.65 -40.08 -55.25
C ARG A 453 39.26 -39.60 -53.91
N LEU A 454 40.47 -40.09 -53.55
CA LEU A 454 41.17 -39.67 -52.36
C LEU A 454 41.53 -38.16 -52.34
N SER A 455 41.85 -37.58 -53.52
CA SER A 455 42.13 -36.14 -53.60
C SER A 455 40.82 -35.31 -53.57
N TYR A 456 39.72 -35.80 -54.13
CA TYR A 456 38.44 -35.10 -54.13
C TYR A 456 37.76 -35.10 -52.75
N GLU A 457 37.78 -36.23 -52.01
CA GLU A 457 37.22 -36.30 -50.66
C GLU A 457 38.04 -35.50 -49.64
N GLY A 458 39.37 -35.36 -49.81
CA GLY A 458 40.23 -34.68 -48.87
C GLY A 458 40.02 -33.14 -48.78
N ASP A 459 39.62 -32.50 -49.88
CA ASP A 459 39.49 -31.03 -49.96
C ASP A 459 38.06 -30.53 -49.73
N VAL A 460 37.08 -31.21 -50.27
CA VAL A 460 35.67 -30.75 -50.18
C VAL A 460 35.05 -31.07 -48.80
N ASP A 461 35.29 -32.26 -48.26
CA ASP A 461 34.75 -32.68 -46.97
C ASP A 461 35.39 -31.91 -45.80
N SER A 462 36.68 -31.57 -45.91
CA SER A 462 37.35 -30.80 -44.88
C SER A 462 36.86 -29.33 -44.84
N GLN A 463 36.66 -28.69 -45.98
CA GLN A 463 36.11 -27.32 -46.05
C GLN A 463 34.68 -27.24 -45.59
N TYR A 464 33.81 -28.16 -45.98
CA TYR A 464 32.43 -28.22 -45.51
C TYR A 464 32.35 -28.52 -44.01
N PHE A 465 33.14 -29.42 -43.48
CA PHE A 465 33.22 -29.71 -42.06
C PHE A 465 33.69 -28.49 -41.24
N TYR A 466 34.68 -27.74 -41.71
CA TYR A 466 35.12 -26.53 -41.02
C TYR A 466 34.06 -25.44 -41.07
N ALA A 467 33.36 -25.22 -42.16
CA ALA A 467 32.30 -24.26 -42.27
C ALA A 467 31.13 -24.58 -41.31
N GLN A 468 30.80 -25.85 -41.16
CA GLN A 468 29.73 -26.32 -40.28
C GLN A 468 30.18 -26.30 -38.79
N ALA A 469 31.44 -26.65 -38.49
CA ALA A 469 31.98 -26.52 -37.16
C ALA A 469 32.14 -25.05 -36.71
N GLU A 470 32.43 -24.15 -37.65
CA GLU A 470 32.51 -22.71 -37.40
C GLU A 470 31.12 -22.13 -37.09
N SER A 471 30.07 -22.53 -37.84
CA SER A 471 28.70 -22.04 -37.62
C SER A 471 28.06 -22.58 -36.32
N LEU A 472 28.38 -23.80 -35.90
CA LEU A 472 27.91 -24.40 -34.66
C LEU A 472 28.56 -23.81 -33.40
N HIS A 473 29.71 -23.15 -33.56
CA HIS A 473 30.48 -22.58 -32.44
C HIS A 473 30.82 -21.11 -32.63
N GLU A 474 29.91 -20.35 -33.26
CA GLU A 474 30.09 -18.92 -33.55
C GLU A 474 30.36 -18.12 -32.28
N ASP A 475 29.61 -18.39 -31.18
CA ASP A 475 29.82 -17.77 -29.87
C ASP A 475 31.21 -18.07 -29.28
N PHE A 476 31.70 -19.29 -29.46
CA PHE A 476 33.04 -19.67 -28.99
C PHE A 476 34.13 -18.96 -29.77
N ASN A 477 34.02 -18.93 -31.08
CA ASN A 477 35.01 -18.27 -31.95
C ASN A 477 35.05 -16.77 -31.71
N ALA A 478 33.88 -16.14 -31.42
CA ALA A 478 33.80 -14.74 -31.02
C ALA A 478 34.53 -14.48 -29.69
N LYS A 479 34.21 -15.24 -28.64
CA LYS A 479 34.87 -15.15 -27.33
C LYS A 479 36.39 -15.46 -27.39
N LEU A 480 36.79 -16.48 -28.17
CA LEU A 480 38.17 -16.82 -28.36
C LEU A 480 38.95 -15.69 -29.06
N SER A 481 38.34 -15.02 -30.02
CA SER A 481 38.90 -13.90 -30.75
C SER A 481 39.01 -12.64 -29.91
N GLU A 482 38.05 -12.41 -29.05
CA GLU A 482 38.01 -11.28 -28.10
C GLU A 482 39.05 -11.43 -27.00
N ASN A 483 39.14 -12.61 -26.37
CA ASN A 483 40.04 -12.84 -25.26
C ASN A 483 41.50 -13.08 -25.71
N PHE A 484 41.72 -13.62 -26.92
CA PHE A 484 43.05 -13.97 -27.45
C PHE A 484 43.22 -13.49 -28.91
N PRO A 485 43.39 -12.18 -29.15
CA PRO A 485 43.47 -11.62 -30.51
C PRO A 485 44.74 -12.05 -31.27
N ASN A 486 45.74 -12.54 -30.58
CA ASN A 486 47.02 -12.97 -31.16
C ASN A 486 47.02 -14.39 -31.75
N LEU A 487 45.89 -15.09 -31.76
CA LEU A 487 45.75 -16.42 -32.36
C LEU A 487 45.58 -16.35 -33.88
N THR A 488 46.37 -17.15 -34.59
CA THR A 488 46.20 -17.32 -36.05
C THR A 488 44.95 -18.14 -36.38
N GLN A 489 44.45 -18.05 -37.61
CA GLN A 489 43.29 -18.83 -38.07
C GLN A 489 43.48 -20.34 -37.89
N GLN A 490 44.70 -20.85 -38.12
CA GLN A 490 45.01 -22.27 -37.90
C GLN A 490 45.00 -22.65 -36.40
N GLU A 491 45.42 -21.75 -35.52
CA GLU A 491 45.40 -21.99 -34.06
C GLU A 491 43.93 -21.92 -33.53
N LYS A 492 43.08 -21.06 -34.10
CA LYS A 492 41.65 -21.03 -33.78
C LYS A 492 40.95 -22.32 -34.24
N ARG A 493 41.26 -22.80 -35.45
CA ARG A 493 40.77 -24.10 -35.96
C ARG A 493 41.18 -25.25 -35.05
N LEU A 494 42.44 -25.27 -34.63
CA LEU A 494 42.96 -26.27 -33.69
C LEU A 494 42.19 -26.21 -32.34
N ALA A 495 41.95 -25.03 -31.81
CA ALA A 495 41.18 -24.86 -30.59
C ALA A 495 39.74 -25.38 -30.72
N THR A 496 39.06 -25.10 -31.85
CA THR A 496 37.70 -25.61 -32.13
C THR A 496 37.68 -27.14 -32.19
N LEU A 497 38.66 -27.77 -32.86
CA LEU A 497 38.77 -29.23 -32.95
C LEU A 497 39.06 -29.87 -31.57
N LEU A 498 39.89 -29.23 -30.73
CA LEU A 498 40.16 -29.68 -29.36
C LEU A 498 38.91 -29.56 -28.47
N ARG A 499 38.09 -28.51 -28.64
CA ARG A 499 36.83 -28.36 -27.93
C ARG A 499 35.85 -29.47 -28.29
N LEU A 500 35.79 -29.86 -29.54
CA LEU A 500 34.99 -30.98 -30.03
C LEU A 500 35.49 -32.37 -29.56
N GLY A 501 36.62 -32.42 -28.89
CA GLY A 501 37.16 -33.65 -28.30
C GLY A 501 37.90 -34.56 -29.27
N PHE A 502 38.31 -34.09 -30.46
CA PHE A 502 39.07 -34.90 -31.41
C PHE A 502 40.46 -35.24 -30.91
N SER A 503 40.89 -36.48 -31.17
CA SER A 503 42.25 -36.93 -30.84
C SER A 503 43.30 -36.29 -31.75
N SER A 504 44.56 -36.15 -31.27
CA SER A 504 45.65 -35.56 -32.06
C SER A 504 45.87 -36.27 -33.41
N LYS A 505 45.60 -37.57 -33.49
CA LYS A 505 45.70 -38.36 -34.74
C LYS A 505 44.58 -37.95 -35.73
N TYR A 506 43.36 -37.73 -35.23
CA TYR A 506 42.23 -37.30 -36.07
C TYR A 506 42.40 -35.86 -36.53
N ILE A 507 42.88 -34.98 -35.64
CA ILE A 507 43.22 -33.58 -35.96
C ILE A 507 44.29 -33.51 -37.06
N ALA A 508 45.31 -34.39 -37.00
CA ALA A 508 46.36 -34.47 -38.00
C ALA A 508 45.76 -34.76 -39.41
N THR A 509 44.82 -35.70 -39.50
CA THR A 509 44.13 -36.02 -40.74
C THR A 509 43.28 -34.86 -41.23
N LEU A 510 42.47 -34.25 -40.35
CA LEU A 510 41.59 -33.14 -40.72
C LEU A 510 42.34 -31.86 -41.15
N MET A 511 43.48 -31.59 -40.50
CA MET A 511 44.30 -30.42 -40.84
C MET A 511 45.34 -30.71 -41.93
N ASN A 512 45.40 -31.93 -42.44
CA ASN A 512 46.35 -32.43 -43.46
C ASN A 512 47.82 -32.16 -43.07
N ILE A 513 48.16 -32.46 -41.78
CA ILE A 513 49.51 -32.32 -41.22
C ILE A 513 49.93 -33.59 -40.44
N THR A 514 51.20 -33.70 -40.07
CA THR A 514 51.67 -34.87 -39.29
C THR A 514 51.20 -34.77 -37.84
N SER A 515 51.00 -35.91 -37.16
CA SER A 515 50.66 -35.93 -35.71
C SER A 515 51.67 -35.19 -34.86
N LYS A 516 52.96 -35.22 -35.23
CA LYS A 516 54.02 -34.47 -34.58
C LYS A 516 53.87 -32.96 -34.74
N SER A 517 53.38 -32.50 -35.90
CA SER A 517 53.07 -31.10 -36.15
C SER A 517 51.86 -30.63 -35.30
N VAL A 518 50.86 -31.50 -35.08
CA VAL A 518 49.73 -31.19 -34.18
C VAL A 518 50.20 -30.98 -32.75
N GLU A 519 51.12 -31.81 -32.25
CA GLU A 519 51.67 -31.67 -30.89
C GLU A 519 52.45 -30.35 -30.73
N ILE A 520 53.24 -29.96 -31.73
CA ILE A 520 53.94 -28.67 -31.74
C ILE A 520 52.94 -27.51 -31.75
N SER A 521 51.89 -27.62 -32.55
CA SER A 521 50.83 -26.61 -32.61
C SER A 521 50.04 -26.51 -31.29
N ARG A 522 49.78 -27.63 -30.62
CA ARG A 522 49.18 -27.65 -29.26
C ARG A 522 50.08 -26.98 -28.24
N TYR A 523 51.39 -27.19 -28.32
CA TYR A 523 52.36 -26.55 -27.44
C TYR A 523 52.38 -25.02 -27.65
N ARG A 524 52.37 -24.54 -28.92
CA ARG A 524 52.31 -23.11 -29.26
C ARG A 524 51.00 -22.48 -28.81
N LEU A 525 49.88 -23.16 -29.04
CA LEU A 525 48.55 -22.71 -28.59
C LEU A 525 48.51 -22.55 -27.08
N ARG A 526 49.09 -23.51 -26.33
CA ARG A 526 49.20 -23.47 -24.88
C ARG A 526 49.98 -22.23 -24.37
N GLN A 527 51.09 -21.90 -25.01
CA GLN A 527 51.90 -20.72 -24.67
C GLN A 527 51.11 -19.43 -24.93
N LYS A 528 50.39 -19.33 -26.04
CA LYS A 528 49.60 -18.15 -26.40
C LYS A 528 48.35 -17.96 -25.52
N LEU A 529 47.81 -19.03 -24.98
CA LEU A 529 46.73 -19.03 -24.02
C LEU A 529 47.18 -18.78 -22.56
N GLY A 530 48.51 -18.66 -22.31
CA GLY A 530 49.06 -18.37 -20.99
C GLY A 530 49.00 -19.52 -20.00
N LEU A 531 48.91 -20.78 -20.45
CA LEU A 531 48.78 -21.96 -19.60
C LEU A 531 50.13 -22.43 -19.07
N GLU A 532 50.21 -22.74 -17.78
CA GLU A 532 51.43 -23.29 -17.13
C GLU A 532 51.64 -24.78 -17.40
N LYS A 533 52.85 -25.28 -17.00
CA LYS A 533 53.21 -26.68 -17.18
C LYS A 533 52.42 -27.53 -16.18
N GLY A 534 51.36 -28.20 -16.64
CA GLY A 534 50.46 -29.01 -15.80
C GLY A 534 48.97 -28.78 -16.10
N ASP A 535 48.58 -27.62 -16.62
CA ASP A 535 47.19 -27.31 -16.92
C ASP A 535 46.65 -28.15 -18.08
N ASN A 536 45.40 -28.53 -18.03
CA ASN A 536 44.78 -29.27 -19.11
C ASN A 536 44.24 -28.34 -20.19
N LEU A 537 44.91 -28.29 -21.36
CA LEU A 537 44.56 -27.46 -22.50
C LEU A 537 43.08 -27.67 -22.96
N VAL A 538 42.63 -28.92 -22.99
CA VAL A 538 41.27 -29.25 -23.45
C VAL A 538 40.21 -28.75 -22.47
N ASN A 539 40.48 -28.91 -21.17
CA ASN A 539 39.56 -28.40 -20.13
C ASN A 539 39.47 -26.87 -20.15
N PHE A 540 40.60 -26.20 -20.32
CA PHE A 540 40.64 -24.73 -20.45
C PHE A 540 39.87 -24.25 -21.69
N ILE A 541 40.06 -24.87 -22.85
CA ILE A 541 39.33 -24.53 -24.07
C ILE A 541 37.82 -24.78 -23.92
N LYS A 542 37.41 -25.79 -23.14
CA LYS A 542 36.00 -26.06 -22.85
C LYS A 542 35.37 -25.05 -21.89
N SER A 543 36.15 -24.36 -21.09
CA SER A 543 35.67 -23.35 -20.13
C SER A 543 35.48 -21.96 -20.75
N ILE A 544 36.02 -21.72 -21.93
CA ILE A 544 35.79 -20.51 -22.75
C ILE A 544 34.38 -20.59 -23.39
#